data_d1ebcc45a0c121861df6973602b69350
#
_entry.id   d1ebcc45a0c121861df6973602b69350
#
_cell.length_a   1.000
_cell.length_b   1.000
_cell.length_c   1.000
_cell.angle_alpha   90.00
_cell.angle_beta   90.00
_cell.angle_gamma   90.00
#
_symmetry.space_group_name_H-M   'P 1'
#
loop_
_entity.id
_entity.type
_entity.pdbx_description
1 polymer ?
#
loop_
_entity_poly.entity_id
_entity_poly.type
_entity_poly.pdbx_seq_one_letter_code
_entity_poly.pdbx_strand_id
1 'polypeptide(L)'
;MSAGKILVVCGPTATGKTRLGIELAKEYDGEIVSADSMQIYRRMDIGTAKATKAERAAVPHHMLDVAEPGENWSVARYVEEASRCCDDILARGKLPILVGGTGLYIDSLIAGRDFAENDGDEKLREQLSADYERLGAETMWERLRAVDPARAEKLAPSDRRRIVRALEVWTLTGRTITEHDEETRRQPPRYEAGRIVLTYADRAALYARIDRRVDEMAKEGLFEEVEALLASGVPADCTAMQAIGYKEAARALRGELSRAEALELIKQASRRYAKRQLTWFRRAENALWIEWPGEPDLAWAMDKIRNSEFGMRS
;
A
#
# COMPACT_ATOMS: atom_id res chain seq x y z
N MET A 1 -26.16 9.98 9.17
CA MET A 1 -25.56 8.88 9.97
C MET A 1 -24.14 9.32 10.32
N SER A 2 -23.66 9.13 11.54
CA SER A 2 -22.27 9.42 11.88
C SER A 2 -21.34 8.49 11.07
N ALA A 3 -20.20 9.00 10.62
CA ALA A 3 -19.20 8.19 9.94
C ALA A 3 -18.76 7.04 10.87
N GLY A 4 -18.59 5.83 10.31
CA GLY A 4 -18.10 4.69 11.08
C GLY A 4 -16.69 4.95 11.59
N LYS A 5 -16.38 4.55 12.82
CA LYS A 5 -15.04 4.71 13.40
C LYS A 5 -14.14 3.55 13.01
N ILE A 6 -12.93 3.87 12.57
CA ILE A 6 -11.89 2.88 12.25
C ILE A 6 -10.55 3.28 12.88
N LEU A 7 -9.69 2.31 13.12
CA LEU A 7 -8.33 2.54 13.55
C LEU A 7 -7.36 2.22 12.41
N VAL A 8 -6.29 2.99 12.27
CA VAL A 8 -5.29 2.80 11.21
C VAL A 8 -3.90 2.67 11.83
N VAL A 9 -3.24 1.53 11.61
CA VAL A 9 -1.85 1.28 11.99
C VAL A 9 -1.01 1.28 10.72
N CYS A 10 -0.29 2.34 10.48
CA CYS A 10 0.47 2.52 9.25
C CYS A 10 1.93 2.90 9.54
N GLY A 11 2.73 3.04 8.48
CA GLY A 11 4.15 3.35 8.59
C GLY A 11 4.99 2.52 7.62
N PRO A 12 6.32 2.74 7.57
CA PRO A 12 7.21 2.02 6.67
C PRO A 12 7.26 0.52 6.96
N THR A 13 7.81 -0.22 6.00
CA THR A 13 8.07 -1.65 6.20
C THR A 13 9.01 -1.87 7.40
N ALA A 14 8.96 -3.04 8.01
CA ALA A 14 9.78 -3.45 9.16
C ALA A 14 9.57 -2.67 10.48
N THR A 15 8.45 -1.95 10.65
CA THR A 15 8.16 -1.19 11.89
C THR A 15 7.27 -1.93 12.89
N GLY A 16 6.86 -3.18 12.63
CA GLY A 16 6.06 -3.96 13.59
C GLY A 16 4.54 -3.72 13.51
N LYS A 17 4.04 -3.15 12.42
CA LYS A 17 2.60 -2.85 12.22
C LYS A 17 1.66 -4.02 12.49
N THR A 18 1.97 -5.20 11.93
CA THR A 18 1.14 -6.40 12.08
C THR A 18 1.00 -6.79 13.54
N ARG A 19 2.11 -6.84 14.28
CA ARG A 19 2.09 -7.20 15.70
C ARG A 19 1.29 -6.20 16.53
N LEU A 20 1.50 -4.90 16.32
CA LEU A 20 0.70 -3.87 17.02
C LEU A 20 -0.78 -3.94 16.64
N GLY A 21 -1.10 -4.15 15.36
CA GLY A 21 -2.48 -4.30 14.89
C GLY A 21 -3.19 -5.48 15.55
N ILE A 22 -2.50 -6.60 15.75
CA ILE A 22 -3.03 -7.78 16.45
C ILE A 22 -3.32 -7.49 17.93
N GLU A 23 -2.40 -6.81 18.64
CA GLU A 23 -2.63 -6.45 20.04
C GLU A 23 -3.79 -5.47 20.20
N LEU A 24 -3.90 -4.48 19.30
CA LEU A 24 -5.04 -3.58 19.27
C LEU A 24 -6.36 -4.32 18.96
N ALA A 25 -6.35 -5.27 18.03
CA ALA A 25 -7.53 -6.06 17.70
C ALA A 25 -8.01 -6.92 18.88
N LYS A 26 -7.09 -7.49 19.64
CA LYS A 26 -7.43 -8.22 20.87
C LYS A 26 -8.01 -7.30 21.96
N GLU A 27 -7.43 -6.11 22.14
CA GLU A 27 -7.83 -5.19 23.21
C GLU A 27 -9.18 -4.52 22.94
N TYR A 28 -9.45 -4.17 21.67
CA TYR A 28 -10.63 -3.39 21.28
C TYR A 28 -11.70 -4.22 20.56
N ASP A 29 -11.67 -5.56 20.67
CA ASP A 29 -12.57 -6.48 19.95
C ASP A 29 -12.67 -6.14 18.46
N GLY A 30 -11.51 -5.95 17.83
CA GLY A 30 -11.40 -5.53 16.43
C GLY A 30 -11.02 -6.67 15.49
N GLU A 31 -11.09 -6.37 14.19
CA GLU A 31 -10.63 -7.25 13.13
C GLU A 31 -9.70 -6.48 12.18
N ILE A 32 -8.67 -7.15 11.65
CA ILE A 32 -7.67 -6.53 10.79
C ILE A 32 -8.15 -6.49 9.34
N VAL A 33 -8.01 -5.31 8.70
CA VAL A 33 -8.16 -5.14 7.25
C VAL A 33 -6.79 -4.75 6.70
N SER A 34 -6.18 -5.62 5.88
CA SER A 34 -4.86 -5.33 5.31
C SER A 34 -4.92 -4.18 4.31
N ALA A 35 -4.03 -3.20 4.46
CA ALA A 35 -3.83 -2.07 3.55
C ALA A 35 -2.45 -2.14 2.89
N ASP A 36 -2.15 -3.31 2.30
CA ASP A 36 -0.92 -3.57 1.56
C ASP A 36 -1.24 -4.07 0.16
N SER A 37 -0.68 -3.42 -0.87
CA SER A 37 -0.98 -3.72 -2.27
C SER A 37 -0.38 -5.03 -2.79
N MET A 38 0.48 -5.70 -2.00
CA MET A 38 1.11 -6.95 -2.39
C MET A 38 0.61 -8.14 -1.57
N GLN A 39 0.17 -7.94 -0.32
CA GLN A 39 -0.39 -9.00 0.53
C GLN A 39 -1.76 -9.50 0.07
N ILE A 40 -2.40 -8.81 -0.85
CA ILE A 40 -3.65 -9.23 -1.50
C ILE A 40 -3.47 -10.49 -2.36
N TYR A 41 -2.27 -10.72 -2.88
CA TYR A 41 -2.00 -11.82 -3.80
C TYR A 41 -1.74 -13.13 -3.06
N ARG A 42 -2.41 -14.20 -3.51
CA ARG A 42 -2.21 -15.57 -2.99
C ARG A 42 -0.80 -16.05 -3.29
N ARG A 43 -0.25 -16.89 -2.40
CA ARG A 43 1.06 -17.53 -2.57
C ARG A 43 2.24 -16.54 -2.60
N MET A 44 2.01 -15.29 -2.26
CA MET A 44 3.05 -14.28 -2.09
C MET A 44 3.15 -13.95 -0.60
N ASP A 45 3.77 -14.83 0.18
CA ASP A 45 3.73 -14.79 1.63
C ASP A 45 5.03 -14.26 2.23
N ILE A 46 6.17 -14.83 1.83
CA ILE A 46 7.50 -14.50 2.36
C ILE A 46 7.91 -13.10 1.91
N GLY A 47 7.96 -12.86 0.60
CA GLY A 47 8.43 -11.59 0.04
C GLY A 47 7.56 -10.39 0.39
N THR A 48 6.27 -10.59 0.71
CA THR A 48 5.37 -9.54 1.19
C THR A 48 5.34 -9.44 2.72
N ALA A 49 5.98 -10.39 3.43
CA ALA A 49 5.89 -10.58 4.87
C ALA A 49 4.43 -10.55 5.36
N LYS A 50 3.61 -11.34 4.73
CA LYS A 50 2.20 -11.53 5.05
C LYS A 50 2.05 -12.11 6.47
N ALA A 51 0.95 -11.81 7.14
CA ALA A 51 0.66 -12.35 8.46
C ALA A 51 0.71 -13.89 8.44
N THR A 52 1.45 -14.47 9.36
CA THR A 52 1.62 -15.92 9.50
C THR A 52 0.31 -16.62 9.84
N LYS A 53 0.26 -17.94 9.69
CA LYS A 53 -0.92 -18.74 10.08
C LYS A 53 -1.26 -18.55 11.57
N ALA A 54 -0.27 -18.44 12.43
CA ALA A 54 -0.46 -18.21 13.88
C ALA A 54 -1.03 -16.82 14.16
N GLU A 55 -0.55 -15.79 13.46
CA GLU A 55 -1.07 -14.41 13.56
C GLU A 55 -2.51 -14.31 13.06
N ARG A 56 -2.82 -14.98 11.95
CA ARG A 56 -4.20 -15.03 11.41
C ARG A 56 -5.17 -15.84 12.29
N ALA A 57 -4.67 -16.81 13.02
CA ALA A 57 -5.48 -17.56 13.98
C ALA A 57 -5.77 -16.76 15.26
N ALA A 58 -4.94 -15.76 15.59
CA ALA A 58 -5.11 -14.94 16.79
C ALA A 58 -6.25 -13.93 16.67
N VAL A 59 -6.44 -13.33 15.47
CA VAL A 59 -7.52 -12.38 15.14
C VAL A 59 -7.91 -12.51 13.67
N PRO A 60 -9.16 -12.24 13.29
CA PRO A 60 -9.58 -12.26 11.88
C PRO A 60 -8.80 -11.22 11.05
N HIS A 61 -8.38 -11.66 9.85
CA HIS A 61 -7.71 -10.80 8.88
C HIS A 61 -8.48 -10.80 7.56
N HIS A 62 -8.75 -9.62 7.04
CA HIS A 62 -9.42 -9.38 5.76
C HIS A 62 -8.44 -8.77 4.76
N MET A 63 -8.75 -8.84 3.47
CA MET A 63 -7.93 -8.30 2.37
C MET A 63 -6.53 -8.94 2.28
N LEU A 64 -6.42 -10.21 2.70
CA LEU A 64 -5.27 -11.06 2.43
C LEU A 64 -5.73 -12.20 1.50
N ASP A 65 -4.89 -12.59 0.54
CA ASP A 65 -5.16 -13.72 -0.37
C ASP A 65 -6.48 -13.58 -1.18
N VAL A 66 -6.82 -12.37 -1.58
CA VAL A 66 -8.09 -12.06 -2.29
C VAL A 66 -7.94 -12.07 -3.81
N ALA A 67 -6.71 -12.12 -4.34
CA ALA A 67 -6.41 -12.12 -5.77
C ALA A 67 -5.37 -13.17 -6.16
N GLU A 68 -5.44 -13.68 -7.38
CA GLU A 68 -4.35 -14.46 -7.97
C GLU A 68 -3.25 -13.52 -8.48
N PRO A 69 -1.96 -13.93 -8.45
CA PRO A 69 -0.83 -13.06 -8.87
C PRO A 69 -0.93 -12.54 -10.31
N GLY A 70 -1.62 -13.27 -11.19
CA GLY A 70 -1.86 -12.84 -12.58
C GLY A 70 -2.98 -11.83 -12.76
N GLU A 71 -3.79 -11.58 -11.71
CA GLU A 71 -4.90 -10.63 -11.80
C GLU A 71 -4.43 -9.18 -11.71
N ASN A 72 -5.06 -8.31 -12.51
CA ASN A 72 -4.91 -6.87 -12.34
C ASN A 72 -5.72 -6.40 -11.13
N TRP A 73 -5.04 -5.68 -10.23
CA TRP A 73 -5.67 -5.13 -9.03
C TRP A 73 -5.50 -3.61 -8.99
N SER A 74 -6.61 -2.91 -8.80
CA SER A 74 -6.65 -1.46 -8.75
C SER A 74 -6.93 -0.93 -7.35
N VAL A 75 -6.62 0.35 -7.11
CA VAL A 75 -7.04 1.04 -5.88
C VAL A 75 -8.56 1.12 -5.76
N ALA A 76 -9.28 1.22 -6.88
CA ALA A 76 -10.74 1.22 -6.93
C ALA A 76 -11.30 -0.08 -6.35
N ARG A 77 -10.85 -1.23 -6.88
CA ARG A 77 -11.24 -2.54 -6.38
C ARG A 77 -10.87 -2.73 -4.90
N TYR A 78 -9.68 -2.24 -4.49
CA TYR A 78 -9.32 -2.28 -3.07
C TYR A 78 -10.30 -1.50 -2.20
N VAL A 79 -10.65 -0.27 -2.58
CA VAL A 79 -11.57 0.57 -1.79
C VAL A 79 -12.95 -0.07 -1.71
N GLU A 80 -13.46 -0.62 -2.80
CA GLU A 80 -14.75 -1.31 -2.82
C GLU A 80 -14.75 -2.50 -1.86
N GLU A 81 -13.80 -3.43 -2.02
CA GLU A 81 -13.76 -4.66 -1.21
C GLU A 81 -13.42 -4.39 0.25
N ALA A 82 -12.45 -3.49 0.53
CA ALA A 82 -12.10 -3.11 1.90
C ALA A 82 -13.22 -2.34 2.60
N SER A 83 -13.99 -1.51 1.88
CA SER A 83 -15.19 -0.86 2.44
C SER A 83 -16.24 -1.88 2.87
N ARG A 84 -16.52 -2.89 2.04
CA ARG A 84 -17.44 -3.99 2.41
C ARG A 84 -16.99 -4.70 3.69
N CYS A 85 -15.68 -4.98 3.81
CA CYS A 85 -15.12 -5.58 5.03
C CYS A 85 -15.30 -4.67 6.25
N CYS A 86 -14.96 -3.38 6.13
CA CYS A 86 -15.11 -2.42 7.24
C CYS A 86 -16.57 -2.27 7.66
N ASP A 87 -17.50 -2.15 6.71
CA ASP A 87 -18.92 -1.98 6.99
C ASP A 87 -19.51 -3.24 7.65
N ASP A 88 -19.11 -4.44 7.23
CA ASP A 88 -19.51 -5.69 7.88
C ASP A 88 -18.99 -5.79 9.33
N ILE A 89 -17.71 -5.45 9.55
CA ILE A 89 -17.11 -5.43 10.90
C ILE A 89 -17.86 -4.45 11.80
N LEU A 90 -18.14 -3.25 11.31
CA LEU A 90 -18.91 -2.23 12.05
C LEU A 90 -20.35 -2.67 12.34
N ALA A 91 -21.01 -3.32 11.37
CA ALA A 91 -22.36 -3.85 11.55
C ALA A 91 -22.44 -4.95 12.62
N ARG A 92 -21.35 -5.67 12.86
CA ARG A 92 -21.21 -6.64 13.97
C ARG A 92 -20.81 -5.99 15.30
N GLY A 93 -20.72 -4.66 15.36
CA GLY A 93 -20.33 -3.90 16.56
C GLY A 93 -18.83 -3.99 16.89
N LYS A 94 -18.01 -4.42 15.95
CA LYS A 94 -16.56 -4.55 16.11
C LYS A 94 -15.80 -3.40 15.48
N LEU A 95 -14.51 -3.26 15.82
CA LEU A 95 -13.63 -2.22 15.33
C LEU A 95 -12.85 -2.67 14.09
N PRO A 96 -13.01 -2.04 12.91
CA PRO A 96 -12.08 -2.26 11.81
C PRO A 96 -10.71 -1.63 12.09
N ILE A 97 -9.65 -2.43 12.00
CA ILE A 97 -8.27 -1.96 12.17
C ILE A 97 -7.53 -2.12 10.86
N LEU A 98 -7.32 -1.01 10.16
CA LEU A 98 -6.52 -0.97 8.95
C LEU A 98 -5.04 -1.12 9.29
N VAL A 99 -4.39 -2.14 8.74
CA VAL A 99 -2.96 -2.37 8.98
C VAL A 99 -2.22 -2.43 7.65
N GLY A 100 -1.30 -1.50 7.41
CA GLY A 100 -0.54 -1.56 6.16
C GLY A 100 0.41 -0.42 5.88
N GLY A 101 1.05 -0.49 4.71
CA GLY A 101 2.04 0.48 4.26
C GLY A 101 1.68 1.22 2.97
N THR A 102 0.54 0.88 2.35
CA THR A 102 0.10 1.50 1.09
C THR A 102 -0.77 2.72 1.37
N GLY A 103 -0.11 3.89 1.51
CA GLY A 103 -0.79 5.13 1.90
C GLY A 103 -1.94 5.51 0.96
N LEU A 104 -1.82 5.25 -0.35
CA LEU A 104 -2.90 5.48 -1.30
C LEU A 104 -4.15 4.68 -0.96
N TYR A 105 -4.02 3.41 -0.56
CA TYR A 105 -5.14 2.57 -0.17
C TYR A 105 -5.84 3.10 1.08
N ILE A 106 -5.03 3.43 2.09
CA ILE A 106 -5.51 3.96 3.38
C ILE A 106 -6.29 5.26 3.16
N ASP A 107 -5.69 6.24 2.48
CA ASP A 107 -6.31 7.56 2.29
C ASP A 107 -7.54 7.49 1.38
N SER A 108 -7.53 6.63 0.36
CA SER A 108 -8.67 6.45 -0.53
C SER A 108 -9.85 5.77 0.17
N LEU A 109 -9.59 4.79 1.04
CA LEU A 109 -10.62 4.12 1.83
C LEU A 109 -11.25 5.07 2.86
N ILE A 110 -10.43 5.81 3.61
CA ILE A 110 -10.92 6.79 4.60
C ILE A 110 -11.77 7.86 3.94
N ALA A 111 -11.31 8.39 2.81
CA ALA A 111 -12.03 9.42 2.07
C ALA A 111 -13.30 8.87 1.37
N GLY A 112 -13.44 7.55 1.24
CA GLY A 112 -14.53 6.95 0.48
C GLY A 112 -14.49 7.35 -1.00
N ARG A 113 -13.28 7.41 -1.59
CA ARG A 113 -13.14 7.80 -3.00
C ARG A 113 -13.96 6.89 -3.88
N ASP A 114 -14.88 7.46 -4.60
CA ASP A 114 -15.60 6.76 -5.66
C ASP A 114 -14.73 6.71 -6.92
N PHE A 115 -14.40 5.50 -7.33
CA PHE A 115 -13.66 5.22 -8.56
C PHE A 115 -14.56 4.57 -9.63
N ALA A 116 -15.87 4.42 -9.35
CA ALA A 116 -16.79 3.63 -10.16
C ALA A 116 -16.90 4.12 -11.63
N GLU A 117 -16.64 5.39 -11.86
CA GLU A 117 -16.64 5.95 -13.22
C GLU A 117 -15.31 5.75 -13.97
N ASN A 118 -14.30 5.09 -13.36
CA ASN A 118 -12.93 5.09 -13.86
C ASN A 118 -12.30 3.70 -14.01
N ASP A 119 -13.05 2.68 -14.44
CA ASP A 119 -12.47 1.34 -14.69
C ASP A 119 -11.39 1.32 -15.79
N GLY A 120 -11.15 2.47 -16.42
CA GLY A 120 -10.11 2.65 -17.44
C GLY A 120 -10.44 1.90 -18.74
N ASP A 121 -9.99 2.44 -19.84
CA ASP A 121 -10.00 1.74 -21.13
C ASP A 121 -8.59 1.25 -21.43
N GLU A 122 -8.39 -0.09 -21.42
CA GLU A 122 -7.09 -0.69 -21.67
C GLU A 122 -6.54 -0.33 -23.05
N LYS A 123 -7.39 -0.29 -24.06
CA LYS A 123 -7.01 0.10 -25.42
C LYS A 123 -6.58 1.57 -25.50
N LEU A 124 -7.33 2.45 -24.85
CA LEU A 124 -6.96 3.87 -24.77
C LEU A 124 -5.64 4.06 -24.02
N ARG A 125 -5.45 3.31 -22.93
CA ARG A 125 -4.21 3.35 -22.15
C ARG A 125 -3.02 2.87 -22.96
N GLU A 126 -3.17 1.79 -23.72
CA GLU A 126 -2.14 1.29 -24.65
C GLU A 126 -1.83 2.33 -25.72
N GLN A 127 -2.85 2.95 -26.33
CA GLN A 127 -2.69 4.00 -27.32
C GLN A 127 -1.94 5.22 -26.75
N LEU A 128 -2.34 5.72 -25.57
CA LEU A 128 -1.66 6.85 -24.92
C LEU A 128 -0.23 6.48 -24.51
N SER A 129 0.00 5.22 -24.16
CA SER A 129 1.34 4.71 -23.86
C SER A 129 2.23 4.64 -25.11
N ALA A 130 1.68 4.21 -26.24
CA ALA A 130 2.36 4.22 -27.54
C ALA A 130 2.61 5.67 -28.03
N ASP A 131 1.65 6.58 -27.82
CA ASP A 131 1.84 8.00 -28.10
C ASP A 131 2.98 8.60 -27.25
N TYR A 132 3.09 8.23 -25.99
CA TYR A 132 4.19 8.69 -25.13
C TYR A 132 5.56 8.24 -25.65
N GLU A 133 5.70 7.00 -26.14
CA GLU A 133 6.94 6.51 -26.76
C GLU A 133 7.23 7.21 -28.10
N ARG A 134 6.21 7.45 -28.90
CA ARG A 134 6.33 8.03 -30.24
C ARG A 134 6.58 9.53 -30.23
N LEU A 135 5.85 10.28 -29.38
CA LEU A 135 5.85 11.77 -29.36
C LEU A 135 6.85 12.34 -28.36
N GLY A 136 7.29 11.51 -27.40
CA GLY A 136 8.22 11.88 -26.34
C GLY A 136 7.56 12.48 -25.11
N ALA A 137 8.29 12.41 -24.00
CA ALA A 137 7.85 12.77 -22.67
C ALA A 137 7.34 14.23 -22.56
N GLU A 138 8.07 15.16 -23.15
CA GLU A 138 7.76 16.60 -23.09
C GLU A 138 6.44 16.91 -23.79
N THR A 139 6.22 16.36 -24.99
CA THR A 139 4.97 16.57 -25.75
C THR A 139 3.77 16.03 -24.99
N MET A 140 3.89 14.86 -24.35
CA MET A 140 2.78 14.29 -23.60
C MET A 140 2.53 15.05 -22.29
N TRP A 141 3.57 15.58 -21.67
CA TRP A 141 3.44 16.45 -20.50
C TRP A 141 2.75 17.78 -20.88
N GLU A 142 3.11 18.40 -22.02
CA GLU A 142 2.43 19.60 -22.53
C GLU A 142 0.95 19.34 -22.87
N ARG A 143 0.61 18.16 -23.42
CA ARG A 143 -0.80 17.77 -23.61
C ARG A 143 -1.55 17.71 -22.27
N LEU A 144 -0.92 17.15 -21.23
CA LEU A 144 -1.50 17.15 -19.89
C LEU A 144 -1.63 18.58 -19.35
N ARG A 145 -0.61 19.42 -19.55
CA ARG A 145 -0.63 20.82 -19.08
C ARG A 145 -1.76 21.63 -19.72
N ALA A 146 -2.09 21.34 -20.97
CA ALA A 146 -3.19 22.01 -21.67
C ALA A 146 -4.57 21.70 -21.07
N VAL A 147 -4.78 20.51 -20.47
CA VAL A 147 -6.08 20.08 -19.94
C VAL A 147 -6.14 20.12 -18.42
N ASP A 148 -5.04 19.83 -17.73
CA ASP A 148 -4.92 19.83 -16.26
C ASP A 148 -3.59 20.48 -15.83
N PRO A 149 -3.48 21.83 -15.90
CA PRO A 149 -2.26 22.53 -15.52
C PRO A 149 -1.78 22.24 -14.10
N ALA A 150 -2.74 22.20 -13.15
CA ALA A 150 -2.43 21.97 -11.74
C ALA A 150 -1.89 20.55 -11.46
N ARG A 151 -2.25 19.58 -12.29
CA ARG A 151 -1.69 18.24 -12.26
C ARG A 151 -0.31 18.18 -12.89
N ALA A 152 -0.15 18.84 -14.05
CA ALA A 152 1.12 18.86 -14.76
C ALA A 152 2.25 19.49 -13.94
N GLU A 153 1.97 20.57 -13.19
CA GLU A 153 2.95 21.20 -12.28
C GLU A 153 3.49 20.24 -11.20
N LYS A 154 2.72 19.20 -10.83
CA LYS A 154 3.10 18.20 -9.80
C LYS A 154 3.84 17.00 -10.39
N LEU A 155 3.98 16.92 -11.70
CA LEU A 155 4.56 15.79 -12.41
C LEU A 155 5.76 16.23 -13.25
N ALA A 156 6.83 15.42 -13.22
CA ALA A 156 7.90 15.58 -14.19
C ALA A 156 7.48 14.97 -15.55
N PRO A 157 7.99 15.45 -16.68
CA PRO A 157 7.74 14.85 -17.99
C PRO A 157 8.05 13.34 -18.02
N SER A 158 9.01 12.86 -17.23
CA SER A 158 9.38 11.44 -17.11
C SER A 158 8.36 10.59 -16.33
N ASP A 159 7.34 11.20 -15.69
CA ASP A 159 6.30 10.47 -14.92
C ASP A 159 5.25 9.81 -15.83
N ARG A 160 5.70 9.02 -16.83
CA ARG A 160 4.88 8.41 -17.88
C ARG A 160 3.55 7.86 -17.36
N ARG A 161 3.59 6.98 -16.35
CA ARG A 161 2.38 6.31 -15.86
C ARG A 161 1.33 7.29 -15.36
N ARG A 162 1.75 8.36 -14.69
CA ARG A 162 0.85 9.38 -14.14
C ARG A 162 0.30 10.29 -15.22
N ILE A 163 1.11 10.64 -16.21
CA ILE A 163 0.71 11.46 -17.36
C ILE A 163 -0.31 10.69 -18.20
N VAL A 164 0.00 9.45 -18.59
CA VAL A 164 -0.91 8.58 -19.33
C VAL A 164 -2.24 8.41 -18.60
N ARG A 165 -2.22 8.12 -17.28
CA ARG A 165 -3.45 7.97 -16.49
C ARG A 165 -4.27 9.27 -16.43
N ALA A 166 -3.64 10.42 -16.31
CA ALA A 166 -4.35 11.70 -16.25
C ALA A 166 -5.03 12.02 -17.59
N LEU A 167 -4.36 11.77 -18.71
CA LEU A 167 -4.93 11.93 -20.04
C LEU A 167 -6.04 10.92 -20.33
N GLU A 168 -5.88 9.67 -19.88
CA GLU A 168 -6.91 8.62 -19.99
C GLU A 168 -8.21 9.05 -19.28
N VAL A 169 -8.10 9.47 -18.00
CA VAL A 169 -9.26 9.92 -17.22
C VAL A 169 -9.95 11.08 -17.90
N TRP A 170 -9.21 12.10 -18.32
CA TRP A 170 -9.78 13.25 -19.04
C TRP A 170 -10.46 12.84 -20.35
N THR A 171 -9.84 11.95 -21.13
CA THR A 171 -10.40 11.51 -22.41
C THR A 171 -11.70 10.74 -22.24
N LEU A 172 -11.79 9.90 -21.20
CA LEU A 172 -12.97 9.09 -20.93
C LEU A 172 -14.12 9.85 -20.29
N THR A 173 -13.81 10.79 -19.41
CA THR A 173 -14.83 11.43 -18.56
C THR A 173 -15.08 12.91 -18.88
N GLY A 174 -14.20 13.55 -19.66
CA GLY A 174 -14.22 15.00 -19.86
C GLY A 174 -13.84 15.81 -18.61
N ARG A 175 -13.42 15.14 -17.52
CA ARG A 175 -13.04 15.75 -16.24
C ARG A 175 -11.59 15.43 -15.91
N THR A 176 -10.90 16.37 -15.28
CA THR A 176 -9.50 16.18 -14.88
C THR A 176 -9.38 15.42 -13.56
N ILE A 177 -8.21 14.80 -13.33
CA ILE A 177 -7.92 14.21 -12.01
C ILE A 177 -7.94 15.29 -10.91
N THR A 178 -7.51 16.51 -11.21
CA THR A 178 -7.56 17.62 -10.26
C THR A 178 -8.98 17.92 -9.81
N GLU A 179 -9.95 17.98 -10.73
CA GLU A 179 -11.37 18.18 -10.41
C GLU A 179 -11.95 17.03 -9.56
N HIS A 180 -11.64 15.78 -9.91
CA HIS A 180 -12.04 14.60 -9.10
C HIS A 180 -11.45 14.64 -7.69
N ASP A 181 -10.16 14.99 -7.57
CA ASP A 181 -9.49 15.11 -6.27
C ASP A 181 -10.11 16.25 -5.42
N GLU A 182 -10.49 17.37 -6.03
CA GLU A 182 -11.13 18.48 -5.33
C GLU A 182 -12.56 18.14 -4.88
N GLU A 183 -13.34 17.49 -5.71
CA GLU A 183 -14.68 17.03 -5.33
C GLU A 183 -14.63 16.05 -4.17
N THR A 184 -13.74 15.08 -4.21
CA THR A 184 -13.54 14.13 -3.11
C THR A 184 -13.18 14.85 -1.80
N ARG A 185 -12.36 15.90 -1.85
CA ARG A 185 -11.99 16.68 -0.65
C ARG A 185 -13.14 17.50 -0.05
N ARG A 186 -14.14 17.85 -0.86
CA ARG A 186 -15.33 18.59 -0.38
C ARG A 186 -16.34 17.69 0.33
N GLN A 187 -16.26 16.39 0.10
CA GLN A 187 -17.13 15.41 0.76
C GLN A 187 -16.58 15.07 2.15
N PRO A 188 -17.45 14.84 3.13
CA PRO A 188 -16.99 14.33 4.42
C PRO A 188 -16.36 12.94 4.23
N PRO A 189 -15.35 12.57 5.04
CA PRO A 189 -14.75 11.26 4.94
C PRO A 189 -15.79 10.17 5.24
N ARG A 190 -15.66 9.02 4.58
CA ARG A 190 -16.52 7.85 4.81
C ARG A 190 -16.37 7.30 6.21
N TYR A 191 -15.13 7.31 6.72
CA TYR A 191 -14.82 6.83 8.06
C TYR A 191 -14.12 7.90 8.90
N GLU A 192 -14.47 7.95 10.19
CA GLU A 192 -13.70 8.67 11.21
C GLU A 192 -12.49 7.79 11.59
N ALA A 193 -11.29 8.21 11.22
CA ALA A 193 -10.10 7.40 11.34
C ALA A 193 -9.12 7.90 12.41
N GLY A 194 -8.90 7.11 13.46
CA GLY A 194 -7.76 7.27 14.36
C GLY A 194 -6.50 6.72 13.69
N ARG A 195 -5.47 7.55 13.46
CA ARG A 195 -4.27 7.13 12.73
C ARG A 195 -3.05 7.04 13.63
N ILE A 196 -2.42 5.85 13.66
CA ILE A 196 -1.17 5.56 14.36
C ILE A 196 -0.10 5.31 13.31
N VAL A 197 0.99 6.09 13.34
CA VAL A 197 2.11 5.95 12.42
C VAL A 197 3.32 5.43 13.17
N LEU A 198 3.78 4.23 12.82
CA LEU A 198 4.99 3.63 13.39
C LEU A 198 6.22 4.04 12.59
N THR A 199 7.28 4.41 13.30
CA THR A 199 8.59 4.64 12.70
C THR A 199 9.71 4.37 13.72
N TYR A 200 10.93 4.66 13.38
CA TYR A 200 12.08 4.67 14.28
C TYR A 200 12.58 6.10 14.47
N ALA A 201 12.98 6.46 15.67
CA ALA A 201 13.60 7.74 15.95
C ALA A 201 14.91 7.90 15.16
N ASP A 202 15.69 6.82 15.08
CA ASP A 202 16.89 6.75 14.25
C ASP A 202 16.60 6.07 12.90
N ARG A 203 16.92 6.77 11.82
CA ARG A 203 16.79 6.27 10.45
C ARG A 203 17.74 5.09 10.17
N ALA A 204 18.93 5.08 10.78
CA ALA A 204 19.88 3.99 10.60
C ALA A 204 19.34 2.70 11.23
N ALA A 205 18.68 2.79 12.38
CA ALA A 205 18.00 1.66 13.02
C ALA A 205 16.89 1.08 12.14
N LEU A 206 16.07 1.94 11.51
CA LEU A 206 15.06 1.49 10.54
C LEU A 206 15.70 0.74 9.36
N TYR A 207 16.79 1.26 8.82
CA TYR A 207 17.46 0.65 7.66
C TYR A 207 18.11 -0.68 8.02
N ALA A 208 18.77 -0.77 9.17
CA ALA A 208 19.35 -2.03 9.66
C ALA A 208 18.26 -3.11 9.84
N ARG A 209 17.08 -2.71 10.32
CA ARG A 209 15.96 -3.63 10.48
C ARG A 209 15.36 -4.08 9.14
N ILE A 210 15.28 -3.18 8.18
CA ILE A 210 14.87 -3.53 6.81
C ILE A 210 15.84 -4.53 6.19
N ASP A 211 17.14 -4.29 6.31
CA ASP A 211 18.16 -5.15 5.74
C ASP A 211 18.14 -6.56 6.40
N ARG A 212 18.05 -6.63 7.74
CA ARG A 212 17.89 -7.89 8.48
C ARG A 212 16.65 -8.67 8.02
N ARG A 213 15.52 -7.99 7.85
CA ARG A 213 14.29 -8.63 7.36
C ARG A 213 14.44 -9.24 5.96
N VAL A 214 15.16 -8.58 5.06
CA VAL A 214 15.46 -9.13 3.73
C VAL A 214 16.32 -10.39 3.84
N ASP A 215 17.30 -10.40 4.74
CA ASP A 215 18.12 -11.59 5.01
C ASP A 215 17.30 -12.74 5.62
N GLU A 216 16.31 -12.42 6.48
CA GLU A 216 15.34 -13.38 7.02
C GLU A 216 14.46 -13.98 5.92
N MET A 217 13.87 -13.14 5.05
CA MET A 217 13.08 -13.59 3.89
C MET A 217 13.85 -14.54 2.99
N ALA A 218 15.14 -14.27 2.75
CA ALA A 218 15.97 -15.16 1.94
C ALA A 218 16.17 -16.54 2.59
N LYS A 219 16.33 -16.58 3.93
CA LYS A 219 16.44 -17.83 4.70
C LYS A 219 15.11 -18.59 4.78
N GLU A 220 13.99 -17.88 4.79
CA GLU A 220 12.64 -18.43 4.81
C GLU A 220 12.20 -18.99 3.46
N GLY A 221 12.95 -18.74 2.37
CA GLY A 221 12.70 -19.33 1.06
C GLY A 221 12.09 -18.36 0.04
N LEU A 222 12.46 -17.08 0.05
CA LEU A 222 11.98 -16.09 -0.92
C LEU A 222 12.23 -16.53 -2.38
N PHE A 223 13.41 -17.09 -2.68
CA PHE A 223 13.74 -17.51 -4.04
C PHE A 223 12.91 -18.72 -4.46
N GLU A 224 12.65 -19.63 -3.55
CA GLU A 224 11.84 -20.84 -3.75
C GLU A 224 10.36 -20.47 -3.94
N GLU A 225 9.86 -19.46 -3.21
CA GLU A 225 8.51 -18.90 -3.40
C GLU A 225 8.37 -18.30 -4.81
N VAL A 226 9.35 -17.52 -5.27
CA VAL A 226 9.34 -16.92 -6.61
C VAL A 226 9.45 -17.97 -7.70
N GLU A 227 10.30 -18.98 -7.53
CA GLU A 227 10.45 -20.11 -8.45
C GLU A 227 9.14 -20.87 -8.61
N ALA A 228 8.45 -21.16 -7.50
CA ALA A 228 7.16 -21.84 -7.50
C ALA A 228 6.07 -21.03 -8.23
N LEU A 229 6.04 -19.71 -8.05
CA LEU A 229 5.12 -18.82 -8.76
C LEU A 229 5.35 -18.87 -10.27
N LEU A 230 6.61 -18.72 -10.70
CA LEU A 230 6.97 -18.79 -12.12
C LEU A 230 6.68 -20.17 -12.72
N ALA A 231 7.00 -21.25 -12.01
CA ALA A 231 6.71 -22.62 -12.45
C ALA A 231 5.20 -22.90 -12.54
N SER A 232 4.36 -22.20 -11.76
CA SER A 232 2.89 -22.29 -11.86
C SER A 232 2.28 -21.47 -13.00
N GLY A 233 3.11 -20.81 -13.84
CA GLY A 233 2.67 -20.05 -15.00
C GLY A 233 2.32 -18.58 -14.70
N VAL A 234 2.69 -18.04 -13.53
CA VAL A 234 2.51 -16.61 -13.25
C VAL A 234 3.44 -15.79 -14.17
N PRO A 235 2.90 -14.83 -14.96
CA PRO A 235 3.74 -14.03 -15.86
C PRO A 235 4.75 -13.19 -15.09
N ALA A 236 6.02 -13.22 -15.50
CA ALA A 236 7.10 -12.52 -14.82
C ALA A 236 6.96 -10.98 -14.87
N ASP A 237 6.18 -10.46 -15.81
CA ASP A 237 5.92 -9.03 -16.03
C ASP A 237 4.61 -8.54 -15.41
N CYS A 238 3.78 -9.43 -14.82
CA CYS A 238 2.54 -9.03 -14.16
C CYS A 238 2.81 -8.13 -12.94
N THR A 239 1.79 -7.39 -12.53
CA THR A 239 1.90 -6.39 -11.45
C THR A 239 2.42 -7.00 -10.14
N ALA A 240 1.97 -8.19 -9.77
CA ALA A 240 2.41 -8.89 -8.57
C ALA A 240 3.92 -9.17 -8.59
N MET A 241 4.44 -9.66 -9.72
CA MET A 241 5.86 -9.99 -9.89
C MET A 241 6.77 -8.75 -10.00
N GLN A 242 6.22 -7.54 -10.13
CA GLN A 242 6.97 -6.28 -10.04
C GLN A 242 7.18 -5.81 -8.58
N ALA A 243 6.65 -6.53 -7.60
CA ALA A 243 6.91 -6.27 -6.19
C ALA A 243 8.41 -6.35 -5.86
N ILE A 244 8.82 -5.51 -4.89
CA ILE A 244 10.19 -5.55 -4.34
C ILE A 244 10.42 -6.94 -3.73
N GLY A 245 11.52 -7.56 -4.09
CA GLY A 245 11.85 -8.93 -3.73
C GLY A 245 11.58 -9.90 -4.87
N TYR A 246 10.40 -9.84 -5.47
CA TYR A 246 9.98 -10.79 -6.51
C TYR A 246 10.70 -10.55 -7.84
N LYS A 247 10.72 -9.33 -8.32
CA LYS A 247 11.41 -9.01 -9.59
C LYS A 247 12.91 -9.23 -9.51
N GLU A 248 13.54 -8.94 -8.38
CA GLU A 248 14.98 -9.14 -8.18
C GLU A 248 15.30 -10.65 -8.08
N ALA A 249 14.49 -11.41 -7.31
CA ALA A 249 14.64 -12.85 -7.21
C ALA A 249 14.40 -13.55 -8.56
N ALA A 250 13.37 -13.14 -9.33
CA ALA A 250 13.13 -13.67 -10.68
C ALA A 250 14.32 -13.43 -11.63
N ARG A 251 15.00 -12.28 -11.54
CA ARG A 251 16.21 -11.99 -12.30
C ARG A 251 17.38 -12.90 -11.91
N ALA A 252 17.53 -13.17 -10.61
CA ALA A 252 18.54 -14.09 -10.13
C ALA A 252 18.27 -15.54 -10.60
N LEU A 253 17.02 -15.98 -10.58
CA LEU A 253 16.62 -17.31 -11.08
C LEU A 253 16.89 -17.48 -12.59
N ARG A 254 16.81 -16.39 -13.37
CA ARG A 254 17.19 -16.38 -14.79
C ARG A 254 18.70 -16.26 -15.04
N GLY A 255 19.52 -16.17 -13.99
CA GLY A 255 20.97 -16.03 -14.11
C GLY A 255 21.45 -14.63 -14.51
N GLU A 256 20.59 -13.61 -14.47
CA GLU A 256 20.95 -12.22 -14.76
C GLU A 256 21.74 -11.57 -13.60
N LEU A 257 21.59 -12.10 -12.41
CA LEU A 257 22.20 -11.65 -11.14
C LEU A 257 22.58 -12.87 -10.31
N SER A 258 23.57 -12.73 -9.44
CA SER A 258 23.73 -13.67 -8.33
C SER A 258 22.65 -13.45 -7.27
N ARG A 259 22.36 -14.46 -6.45
CA ARG A 259 21.44 -14.30 -5.29
C ARG A 259 21.91 -13.19 -4.33
N ALA A 260 23.22 -13.03 -4.14
CA ALA A 260 23.78 -11.98 -3.30
C ALA A 260 23.50 -10.57 -3.86
N GLU A 261 23.71 -10.35 -5.14
CA GLU A 261 23.40 -9.09 -5.81
C GLU A 261 21.89 -8.78 -5.76
N ALA A 262 21.04 -9.79 -5.97
CA ALA A 262 19.60 -9.62 -5.85
C ALA A 262 19.20 -9.16 -4.44
N LEU A 263 19.76 -9.75 -3.37
CA LEU A 263 19.49 -9.35 -1.99
C LEU A 263 19.90 -7.90 -1.70
N GLU A 264 21.06 -7.47 -2.19
CA GLU A 264 21.49 -6.07 -2.03
C GLU A 264 20.56 -5.09 -2.77
N LEU A 265 20.08 -5.45 -3.97
CA LEU A 265 19.09 -4.66 -4.69
C LEU A 265 17.73 -4.59 -3.94
N ILE A 266 17.30 -5.71 -3.35
CA ILE A 266 16.07 -5.78 -2.54
C ILE A 266 16.19 -4.86 -1.31
N LYS A 267 17.30 -4.93 -0.57
CA LYS A 267 17.58 -4.05 0.57
C LYS A 267 17.52 -2.58 0.17
N GLN A 268 18.21 -2.22 -0.91
CA GLN A 268 18.21 -0.85 -1.42
C GLN A 268 16.81 -0.37 -1.84
N ALA A 269 16.06 -1.20 -2.57
CA ALA A 269 14.70 -0.89 -3.01
C ALA A 269 13.74 -0.74 -1.82
N SER A 270 13.87 -1.61 -0.81
CA SER A 270 13.08 -1.57 0.43
C SER A 270 13.36 -0.31 1.26
N ARG A 271 14.61 0.11 1.39
CA ARG A 271 14.97 1.39 2.04
C ARG A 271 14.39 2.60 1.30
N ARG A 272 14.45 2.60 -0.03
CA ARG A 272 13.83 3.65 -0.88
C ARG A 272 12.30 3.65 -0.72
N TYR A 273 11.69 2.48 -0.64
CA TYR A 273 10.26 2.36 -0.42
C TYR A 273 9.85 2.89 0.95
N ALA A 274 10.55 2.51 2.02
CA ALA A 274 10.34 3.04 3.37
C ALA A 274 10.43 4.58 3.43
N LYS A 275 11.39 5.18 2.71
CA LYS A 275 11.48 6.65 2.59
C LYS A 275 10.24 7.25 1.93
N ARG A 276 9.71 6.63 0.85
CA ARG A 276 8.48 7.11 0.19
C ARG A 276 7.27 6.99 1.11
N GLN A 277 7.16 5.88 1.86
CA GLN A 277 6.09 5.68 2.84
C GLN A 277 6.11 6.75 3.93
N LEU A 278 7.28 7.05 4.52
CA LEU A 278 7.43 8.12 5.51
C LEU A 278 7.06 9.49 4.94
N THR A 279 7.48 9.80 3.71
CA THR A 279 7.10 11.05 3.04
C THR A 279 5.59 11.15 2.84
N TRP A 280 4.93 10.04 2.56
CA TRP A 280 3.47 9.98 2.44
C TRP A 280 2.80 10.25 3.80
N PHE A 281 3.16 9.49 4.83
CA PHE A 281 2.49 9.56 6.13
C PHE A 281 2.76 10.87 6.89
N ARG A 282 3.85 11.60 6.60
CA ARG A 282 4.10 12.94 7.15
C ARG A 282 3.07 13.99 6.73
N ARG A 283 2.27 13.71 5.71
CA ARG A 283 1.17 14.59 5.27
C ARG A 283 -0.11 14.36 6.08
N ALA A 284 -0.15 13.30 6.89
CA ALA A 284 -1.31 13.00 7.71
C ALA A 284 -1.38 13.96 8.90
N GLU A 285 -2.41 14.80 8.90
CA GLU A 285 -2.75 15.63 10.04
C GLU A 285 -3.34 14.74 11.15
N ASN A 286 -3.15 15.15 12.40
CA ASN A 286 -3.71 14.47 13.59
C ASN A 286 -3.35 12.97 13.71
N ALA A 287 -2.13 12.55 13.32
CA ALA A 287 -1.65 11.20 13.51
C ALA A 287 -0.86 11.07 14.83
N LEU A 288 -1.10 9.99 15.56
CA LEU A 288 -0.26 9.60 16.69
C LEU A 288 1.02 8.93 16.17
N TRP A 289 2.15 9.57 16.34
CA TRP A 289 3.44 9.03 15.98
C TRP A 289 4.04 8.21 17.13
N ILE A 290 4.37 6.95 16.82
CA ILE A 290 5.11 6.04 17.69
C ILE A 290 6.50 5.84 17.08
N GLU A 291 7.48 6.47 17.68
CA GLU A 291 8.87 6.41 17.24
C GLU A 291 9.64 5.48 18.15
N TRP A 292 10.04 4.32 17.62
CA TRP A 292 10.81 3.34 18.38
C TRP A 292 12.21 3.89 18.68
N PRO A 293 12.61 3.95 19.95
CA PRO A 293 13.99 4.36 20.30
C PRO A 293 15.02 3.24 20.01
N GLY A 294 14.54 2.00 19.91
CA GLY A 294 15.31 0.79 19.64
C GLY A 294 14.41 -0.32 19.09
N GLU A 295 14.50 -1.53 19.60
CA GLU A 295 13.57 -2.60 19.22
C GLU A 295 12.13 -2.25 19.64
N PRO A 296 11.12 -2.64 18.84
CA PRO A 296 9.72 -2.34 19.12
C PRO A 296 9.24 -2.90 20.48
N ASP A 297 8.81 -2.01 21.35
CA ASP A 297 8.17 -2.34 22.62
C ASP A 297 6.66 -2.12 22.51
N LEU A 298 5.93 -3.23 22.34
CA LEU A 298 4.48 -3.20 22.16
C LEU A 298 3.75 -2.74 23.42
N ALA A 299 4.23 -3.10 24.61
CA ALA A 299 3.58 -2.68 25.86
C ALA A 299 3.63 -1.17 26.03
N TRP A 300 4.80 -0.56 25.78
CA TRP A 300 4.97 0.89 25.75
C TRP A 300 4.09 1.56 24.69
N ALA A 301 4.00 0.98 23.50
CA ALA A 301 3.17 1.54 22.43
C ALA A 301 1.68 1.50 22.78
N MET A 302 1.20 0.39 23.33
CA MET A 302 -0.18 0.22 23.78
C MET A 302 -0.54 1.24 24.88
N ASP A 303 0.36 1.42 25.85
CA ASP A 303 0.17 2.41 26.92
C ASP A 303 0.09 3.84 26.36
N LYS A 304 0.99 4.18 25.43
CA LYS A 304 0.97 5.49 24.74
C LYS A 304 -0.33 5.72 23.96
N ILE A 305 -0.86 4.68 23.31
CA ILE A 305 -2.13 4.75 22.58
C ILE A 305 -3.30 4.97 23.54
N ARG A 306 -3.38 4.21 24.64
CA ARG A 306 -4.45 4.36 25.66
C ARG A 306 -4.50 5.77 26.27
N ASN A 307 -3.33 6.36 26.49
CA ASN A 307 -3.20 7.70 27.08
C ASN A 307 -3.32 8.85 26.07
N SER A 308 -3.48 8.55 24.78
CA SER A 308 -3.68 9.56 23.75
C SER A 308 -5.16 9.95 23.63
N GLU A 309 -5.45 11.18 23.12
CA GLU A 309 -6.80 11.64 22.80
C GLU A 309 -7.46 10.83 21.66
N PHE A 310 -6.69 9.95 20.98
CA PHE A 310 -7.23 8.93 20.09
C PHE A 310 -8.08 7.89 20.84
N GLY A 311 -8.27 8.10 22.16
CA GLY A 311 -9.05 7.25 23.01
C GLY A 311 -10.38 6.90 22.36
N MET A 312 -10.45 5.67 21.89
CA MET A 312 -11.73 5.01 21.69
C MET A 312 -12.35 4.80 23.07
N ARG A 313 -12.74 5.94 23.69
CA ARG A 313 -13.61 5.89 24.85
C ARG A 313 -14.95 5.40 24.35
N SER A 314 -15.31 4.22 24.81
CA SER A 314 -16.62 3.56 24.71
C SER A 314 -17.79 4.50 24.85
#